data_4c972c7ce1a6b987b2b61d2588e48944
#
_entry.id   4c972c7ce1a6b987b2b61d2588e48944
#
_cell.length_a   1.000
_cell.length_b   1.000
_cell.length_c   1.000
_cell.angle_alpha   90.00
_cell.angle_beta   90.00
_cell.angle_gamma   90.00
#
_symmetry.space_group_name_H-M   'P 1'
#
loop_
_entity.id
_entity.type
_entity.pdbx_description
1 polymer ?
#
loop_
_entity_poly.entity_id
_entity_poly.type
_entity_poly.pdbx_seq_one_letter_code
_entity_poly.pdbx_strand_id
1 'polypeptide(L)'
;MKIICDYRENDIYNSLAKKIKSCKNTQDIILEKKNLNIGDFIIGKNIIERKTLSDLASSILDGRYKEQSARLDAYIQEYSIEEPVIMYFIEGNFDLFMNAHNISKDKLISACISLMCVKNYKVFLTR
;
A
#
# COMPACT_ATOMS: atom_id res chain seq x y z
N MET A 1 20.18 -2.96 0.70
CA MET A 1 18.72 -3.01 0.48
C MET A 1 18.29 -1.80 -0.34
N LYS A 2 17.48 -2.02 -1.32
CA LYS A 2 16.97 -0.98 -2.21
C LYS A 2 15.48 -0.75 -1.99
N ILE A 3 15.11 0.51 -1.76
CA ILE A 3 13.72 0.93 -1.62
C ILE A 3 13.36 1.77 -2.83
N ILE A 4 12.39 1.33 -3.62
CA ILE A 4 11.88 2.08 -4.76
C ILE A 4 10.57 2.74 -4.35
N CYS A 5 10.50 4.04 -4.55
CA CYS A 5 9.37 4.87 -4.15
C CYS A 5 8.76 5.52 -5.38
N ASP A 6 7.43 5.47 -5.50
CA ASP A 6 6.75 6.15 -6.58
C ASP A 6 6.91 7.68 -6.45
N TYR A 7 6.97 8.38 -7.59
CA TYR A 7 7.12 9.84 -7.61
C TYR A 7 6.00 10.57 -6.86
N ARG A 8 4.82 9.99 -6.77
CA ARG A 8 3.68 10.59 -6.06
C ARG A 8 3.85 10.62 -4.54
N GLU A 9 4.78 9.84 -4.00
CA GLU A 9 5.02 9.70 -2.56
C GLU A 9 6.16 10.59 -2.06
N ASN A 10 6.19 11.85 -2.48
CA ASN A 10 7.26 12.79 -2.15
C ASN A 10 7.47 13.00 -0.65
N ASP A 11 6.40 13.12 0.11
CA ASP A 11 6.50 13.40 1.55
C ASP A 11 7.17 12.26 2.29
N ILE A 12 6.76 11.03 1.97
CA ILE A 12 7.35 9.83 2.58
C ILE A 12 8.78 9.64 2.11
N TYR A 13 9.03 9.89 0.83
CA TYR A 13 10.39 9.83 0.28
C TYR A 13 11.33 10.76 1.05
N ASN A 14 10.92 12.00 1.26
CA ASN A 14 11.74 12.98 1.97
C ASN A 14 11.96 12.59 3.44
N SER A 15 10.94 12.06 4.09
CA SER A 15 11.05 11.58 5.47
C SER A 15 12.00 10.40 5.59
N LEU A 16 11.92 9.44 4.67
CA LEU A 16 12.83 8.29 4.62
C LEU A 16 14.26 8.73 4.34
N ALA A 17 14.46 9.66 3.40
CA ALA A 17 15.79 10.17 3.08
C ALA A 17 16.45 10.82 4.30
N LYS A 18 15.70 11.58 5.08
CA LYS A 18 16.20 12.17 6.32
C LYS A 18 16.58 11.11 7.34
N LYS A 19 15.76 10.10 7.52
CA LYS A 19 16.03 9.01 8.46
C LYS A 19 17.28 8.22 8.07
N ILE A 20 17.42 7.92 6.80
CA ILE A 20 18.58 7.18 6.28
C ILE A 20 19.86 7.96 6.55
N LYS A 21 19.85 9.28 6.35
CA LYS A 21 21.01 10.13 6.61
C LYS A 21 21.36 10.24 8.09
N SER A 22 20.36 10.23 8.97
CA SER A 22 20.56 10.43 10.41
C SER A 22 20.88 9.17 11.18
N CYS A 23 20.64 7.99 10.63
CA CYS A 23 20.84 6.71 11.31
C CYS A 23 22.08 6.00 10.76
N LYS A 24 23.00 5.62 11.63
CA LYS A 24 24.24 4.95 11.26
C LYS A 24 24.03 3.55 10.67
N ASN A 25 22.96 2.88 11.09
CA ASN A 25 22.65 1.50 10.69
C ASN A 25 21.95 1.39 9.34
N THR A 26 21.69 2.52 8.67
CA THR A 26 20.92 2.55 7.42
C THR A 26 21.76 2.94 6.22
N GLN A 27 23.10 2.89 6.33
CA GLN A 27 24.00 3.30 5.26
C GLN A 27 23.92 2.39 4.03
N ASP A 28 23.48 1.14 4.21
CA ASP A 28 23.32 0.17 3.12
C ASP A 28 22.01 0.32 2.36
N ILE A 29 21.16 1.25 2.77
CA ILE A 29 19.86 1.46 2.15
C ILE A 29 19.98 2.45 1.00
N ILE A 30 19.59 2.01 -0.18
CA ILE A 30 19.54 2.85 -1.38
C ILE A 30 18.08 3.21 -1.61
N LEU A 31 17.79 4.50 -1.65
CA LEU A 31 16.45 5.03 -1.88
C LEU A 31 16.36 5.63 -3.28
N GLU A 32 15.43 5.12 -4.10
CA GLU A 32 15.22 5.59 -5.47
C GLU A 32 13.79 6.03 -5.68
N LYS A 33 13.61 7.01 -6.57
CA LYS A 33 12.29 7.37 -7.10
C LYS A 33 12.12 6.79 -8.49
N LYS A 34 10.94 6.23 -8.75
CA LYS A 34 10.56 5.77 -10.09
C LYS A 34 9.06 6.00 -10.31
N ASN A 35 8.66 6.00 -11.57
CA ASN A 35 7.25 5.97 -11.91
C ASN A 35 6.77 4.52 -11.86
N LEU A 36 6.10 4.15 -10.78
CA LEU A 36 5.61 2.79 -10.58
C LEU A 36 4.23 2.63 -11.19
N ASN A 37 4.06 1.60 -12.00
CA ASN A 37 2.75 1.25 -12.56
C ASN A 37 1.85 0.61 -11.51
N ILE A 38 2.46 0.03 -10.48
CA ILE A 38 1.74 -0.65 -9.42
C ILE A 38 2.46 -0.48 -8.10
N GLY A 39 1.68 -0.30 -7.03
CA GLY A 39 2.22 -0.05 -5.71
C GLY A 39 2.77 1.36 -5.55
N ASP A 40 3.02 1.72 -4.32
CA ASP A 40 3.62 3.00 -3.95
C ASP A 40 5.09 2.84 -3.57
N PHE A 41 5.45 1.65 -3.11
CA PHE A 41 6.82 1.28 -2.74
C PHE A 41 7.09 -0.15 -3.15
N ILE A 42 8.33 -0.41 -3.56
CA ILE A 42 8.81 -1.77 -3.82
C ILE A 42 10.12 -1.99 -3.07
N ILE A 43 10.17 -3.04 -2.27
CA ILE A 43 11.36 -3.45 -1.52
C ILE A 43 11.57 -4.93 -1.79
N GLY A 44 12.52 -5.26 -2.69
CA GLY A 44 12.73 -6.64 -3.11
C GLY A 44 11.45 -7.25 -3.69
N LYS A 45 10.96 -8.32 -3.08
CA LYS A 45 9.71 -8.99 -3.49
C LYS A 45 8.47 -8.38 -2.85
N ASN A 46 8.63 -7.37 -1.99
CA ASN A 46 7.53 -6.74 -1.27
C ASN A 46 6.99 -5.57 -2.09
N ILE A 47 5.70 -5.61 -2.38
CA ILE A 47 4.98 -4.54 -3.07
C ILE A 47 4.05 -3.90 -2.04
N ILE A 48 4.23 -2.63 -1.78
CA ILE A 48 3.50 -1.92 -0.74
C ILE A 48 2.56 -0.92 -1.37
N GLU A 49 1.28 -1.04 -1.03
CA GLU A 49 0.22 -0.13 -1.43
C GLU A 49 -0.24 0.66 -0.21
N ARG A 50 -0.19 1.97 -0.32
CA ARG A 50 -0.66 2.87 0.73
C ARG A 50 -2.07 3.33 0.38
N LYS A 51 -2.99 3.26 1.34
CA LYS A 51 -4.37 3.60 1.07
C LYS A 51 -5.03 4.23 2.30
N THR A 52 -5.67 5.38 2.10
CA THR A 52 -6.47 5.98 3.18
C THR A 52 -7.80 5.27 3.30
N LEU A 53 -8.43 5.38 4.48
CA LEU A 53 -9.79 4.84 4.66
C LEU A 53 -10.77 5.48 3.68
N SER A 54 -10.60 6.76 3.39
CA SER A 54 -11.44 7.47 2.44
C SER A 54 -11.32 6.89 1.02
N ASP A 55 -10.09 6.63 0.57
CA ASP A 55 -9.84 6.04 -0.74
C ASP A 55 -10.33 4.59 -0.81
N LEU A 56 -10.19 3.84 0.28
CA LEU A 56 -10.72 2.48 0.36
C LEU A 56 -12.24 2.50 0.22
N ALA A 57 -12.91 3.39 0.93
CA ALA A 57 -14.36 3.56 0.84
C ALA A 57 -14.80 3.91 -0.59
N SER A 58 -14.11 4.87 -1.22
CA SER A 58 -14.40 5.25 -2.60
C SER A 58 -14.18 4.09 -3.56
N SER A 59 -13.13 3.33 -3.38
CA SER A 59 -12.80 2.16 -4.24
C SER A 59 -13.87 1.06 -4.13
N ILE A 60 -14.42 0.85 -2.94
CA ILE A 60 -15.49 -0.11 -2.73
C ILE A 60 -16.76 0.33 -3.47
N LEU A 61 -17.13 1.61 -3.34
CA LEU A 61 -18.31 2.18 -4.01
C LEU A 61 -18.20 2.11 -5.53
N ASP A 62 -17.03 2.43 -6.08
CA ASP A 62 -16.81 2.52 -7.52
C ASP A 62 -16.47 1.16 -8.16
N GLY A 63 -16.29 0.12 -7.36
CA GLY A 63 -15.85 -1.19 -7.85
C GLY A 63 -14.37 -1.26 -8.23
N ARG A 64 -13.60 -0.19 -8.07
CA ARG A 64 -12.16 -0.13 -8.42
C ARG A 64 -11.31 -1.06 -7.56
N TYR A 65 -11.80 -1.41 -6.40
CA TYR A 65 -11.12 -2.31 -5.47
C TYR A 65 -10.78 -3.66 -6.13
N LYS A 66 -11.73 -4.26 -6.85
CA LYS A 66 -11.51 -5.53 -7.55
C LYS A 66 -10.56 -5.37 -8.73
N GLU A 67 -10.69 -4.26 -9.46
CA GLU A 67 -9.82 -3.95 -10.58
C GLU A 67 -8.36 -3.77 -10.13
N GLN A 68 -8.15 -3.07 -9.04
CA GLN A 68 -6.81 -2.86 -8.48
C GLN A 68 -6.14 -4.18 -8.08
N SER A 69 -6.89 -5.08 -7.45
CA SER A 69 -6.40 -6.42 -7.11
C SER A 69 -6.04 -7.23 -8.36
N ALA A 70 -6.88 -7.17 -9.39
CA ALA A 70 -6.63 -7.87 -10.65
C ALA A 70 -5.36 -7.35 -11.34
N ARG A 71 -5.12 -6.04 -11.29
CA ARG A 71 -3.90 -5.45 -11.87
C ARG A 71 -2.64 -5.87 -11.11
N LEU A 72 -2.72 -6.00 -9.79
CA LEU A 72 -1.62 -6.51 -8.99
C LEU A 72 -1.27 -7.95 -9.39
N ASP A 73 -2.28 -8.81 -9.49
CA ASP A 73 -2.08 -10.20 -9.89
C ASP A 73 -1.48 -10.31 -11.29
N ALA A 74 -1.96 -9.50 -12.23
CA ALA A 74 -1.44 -9.47 -13.61
C ALA A 74 0.02 -9.01 -13.65
N TYR A 75 0.39 -7.99 -12.87
CA TYR A 75 1.75 -7.50 -12.76
C TYR A 75 2.70 -8.58 -12.24
N ILE A 76 2.29 -9.28 -11.18
CA ILE A 76 3.07 -10.37 -10.58
C ILE A 76 3.32 -11.47 -11.61
N GLN A 77 2.31 -11.84 -12.39
CA GLN A 77 2.43 -12.86 -13.43
C GLN A 77 3.33 -12.40 -14.58
N GLU A 78 3.13 -11.15 -15.05
CA GLU A 78 3.90 -10.61 -16.16
C GLU A 78 5.41 -10.57 -15.88
N TYR A 79 5.78 -10.15 -14.69
CA TYR A 79 7.19 -10.04 -14.30
C TYR A 79 7.73 -11.28 -13.60
N SER A 80 6.94 -12.35 -13.55
CA SER A 80 7.33 -13.65 -12.94
C SER A 80 7.95 -13.48 -11.56
N ILE A 81 7.31 -12.65 -10.73
CA ILE A 81 7.81 -12.40 -9.38
C ILE A 81 7.57 -13.65 -8.52
N GLU A 82 8.65 -14.24 -8.04
CA GLU A 82 8.59 -15.40 -7.16
C GLU A 82 8.29 -14.98 -5.73
N GLU A 83 7.36 -15.70 -5.10
CA GLU A 83 6.97 -15.48 -3.70
C GLU A 83 6.68 -14.00 -3.39
N PRO A 84 5.81 -13.33 -4.19
CA PRO A 84 5.55 -11.90 -3.95
C PRO A 84 4.82 -11.70 -2.62
N VAL A 85 5.21 -10.64 -1.92
CA VAL A 85 4.52 -10.21 -0.70
C VAL A 85 3.84 -8.89 -0.98
N ILE A 86 2.51 -8.89 -0.91
CA ILE A 86 1.72 -7.68 -1.11
C ILE A 86 1.27 -7.17 0.24
N MET A 87 1.55 -5.89 0.49
CA MET A 87 1.23 -5.22 1.74
C MET A 87 0.36 -4.01 1.47
N TYR A 88 -0.68 -3.85 2.28
CA TYR A 88 -1.50 -2.64 2.29
C TYR A 88 -1.29 -1.90 3.60
N PHE A 89 -0.95 -0.63 3.51
CA PHE A 89 -0.93 0.27 4.66
C PHE A 89 -2.20 1.11 4.60
N ILE A 90 -3.15 0.78 5.46
CA ILE A 90 -4.43 1.47 5.55
C ILE A 90 -4.30 2.58 6.58
N GLU A 91 -4.44 3.83 6.14
CA GLU A 91 -4.28 5.01 6.98
C GLU A 91 -5.64 5.59 7.38
N GLY A 92 -5.79 5.83 8.66
CA GLY A 92 -6.97 6.47 9.24
C GLY A 92 -7.45 5.78 10.49
N ASN A 93 -8.43 6.40 11.14
CA ASN A 93 -9.04 5.89 12.35
C ASN A 93 -10.47 5.46 12.03
N PHE A 94 -10.77 4.16 12.15
CA PHE A 94 -12.10 3.63 11.86
C PHE A 94 -13.19 4.26 12.71
N ASP A 95 -12.88 4.57 13.97
CA ASP A 95 -13.88 5.15 14.89
C ASP A 95 -14.17 6.62 14.56
N LEU A 96 -13.20 7.34 14.02
CA LEU A 96 -13.35 8.73 13.61
C LEU A 96 -13.76 8.87 12.14
N PHE A 97 -13.82 7.77 11.41
CA PHE A 97 -14.21 7.80 10.00
C PHE A 97 -15.69 8.16 9.90
N MET A 98 -15.93 9.40 9.52
CA MET A 98 -17.30 9.90 9.34
C MET A 98 -17.85 9.35 8.03
N ASN A 99 -19.12 8.99 8.02
CA ASN A 99 -19.79 8.35 6.89
C ASN A 99 -19.98 9.28 5.67
N ALA A 100 -18.94 10.02 5.28
CA ALA A 100 -19.00 10.90 4.12
C ALA A 100 -19.32 10.14 2.82
N HIS A 101 -19.03 8.84 2.80
CA HIS A 101 -19.25 7.97 1.64
C HIS A 101 -20.41 7.00 1.83
N ASN A 102 -21.18 7.11 2.91
CA ASN A 102 -22.25 6.19 3.26
C ASN A 102 -21.82 4.72 3.32
N ILE A 103 -20.58 4.48 3.65
CA ILE A 103 -20.06 3.13 3.86
C ILE A 103 -19.97 2.86 5.35
N SER A 104 -20.51 1.74 5.80
CA SER A 104 -20.42 1.36 7.19
C SER A 104 -19.00 0.94 7.57
N LYS A 105 -18.66 1.12 8.85
CA LYS A 105 -17.43 0.60 9.43
C LYS A 105 -17.26 -0.90 9.15
N ASP A 106 -18.35 -1.67 9.23
CA ASP A 106 -18.33 -3.10 8.99
C ASP A 106 -17.93 -3.46 7.57
N LYS A 107 -18.32 -2.67 6.57
CA LYS A 107 -17.91 -2.88 5.18
C LYS A 107 -16.41 -2.62 4.99
N LEU A 108 -15.89 -1.58 5.65
CA LEU A 108 -14.46 -1.28 5.61
C LEU A 108 -13.65 -2.40 6.27
N ILE A 109 -14.10 -2.87 7.42
CA ILE A 109 -13.45 -3.98 8.12
C ILE A 109 -13.52 -5.25 7.28
N SER A 110 -14.67 -5.55 6.67
CA SER A 110 -14.83 -6.69 5.79
C SER A 110 -13.89 -6.64 4.59
N ALA A 111 -13.65 -5.46 4.01
CA ALA A 111 -12.70 -5.28 2.93
C ALA A 111 -11.28 -5.60 3.40
N CYS A 112 -10.87 -5.14 4.57
CA CYS A 112 -9.57 -5.46 5.15
C CYS A 112 -9.42 -6.96 5.41
N ILE A 113 -10.44 -7.61 5.94
CA ILE A 113 -10.45 -9.05 6.18
C ILE A 113 -10.33 -9.81 4.86
N SER A 114 -11.02 -9.36 3.82
CA SER A 114 -10.91 -9.96 2.49
C SER A 114 -9.49 -9.88 1.93
N LEU A 115 -8.83 -8.73 2.10
CA LEU A 115 -7.43 -8.60 1.69
C LEU A 115 -6.53 -9.59 2.42
N MET A 116 -6.73 -9.76 3.73
CA MET A 116 -5.90 -10.65 4.53
C MET A 116 -6.20 -12.13 4.31
N CYS A 117 -7.46 -12.52 4.24
CA CYS A 117 -7.88 -13.91 4.29
C CYS A 117 -8.20 -14.52 2.93
N VAL A 118 -8.73 -13.72 1.98
CA VAL A 118 -9.07 -14.19 0.64
C VAL A 118 -7.90 -13.98 -0.31
N LYS A 119 -7.32 -12.77 -0.31
CA LYS A 119 -6.18 -12.43 -1.16
C LYS A 119 -4.85 -12.81 -0.55
N ASN A 120 -4.82 -13.08 0.73
CA ASN A 120 -3.61 -13.42 1.48
C ASN A 120 -2.55 -12.31 1.43
N TYR A 121 -2.98 -11.06 1.45
CA TYR A 121 -2.10 -9.90 1.54
C TYR A 121 -1.86 -9.54 3.00
N LYS A 122 -0.76 -8.87 3.26
CA LYS A 122 -0.51 -8.30 4.59
C LYS A 122 -1.20 -6.94 4.68
N VAL A 123 -1.89 -6.69 5.78
CA VAL A 123 -2.58 -5.43 6.01
C VAL A 123 -2.12 -4.83 7.33
N PHE A 124 -1.63 -3.61 7.26
CA PHE A 124 -1.23 -2.83 8.43
C PHE A 124 -2.17 -1.64 8.58
N LEU A 125 -2.67 -1.44 9.78
CA LEU A 125 -3.55 -0.31 10.09
C LEU A 125 -2.73 0.76 10.79
N THR A 126 -2.75 1.96 10.26
CA THR A 126 -2.07 3.12 10.87
C THR A 126 -3.08 4.19 11.19
N ARG A 127 -2.74 5.02 12.14
CA ARG A 127 -3.61 6.15 12.50
C ARG A 127 -3.16 7.45 11.84
#